data_d50bbaed5126d160325b6cdcee4d6706
#
_entry.id   d50bbaed5126d160325b6cdcee4d6706
#
_cell.length_a   1.000
_cell.length_b   1.000
_cell.length_c   1.000
_cell.angle_alpha   90.00
_cell.angle_beta   90.00
_cell.angle_gamma   90.00
#
_symmetry.space_group_name_H-M   'P 1'
#
loop_
_entity.id
_entity.type
_entity.pdbx_description
1 polymer ?
#
loop_
_entity_poly.entity_id
_entity_poly.type
_entity_poly.pdbx_seq_one_letter_code
_entity_poly.pdbx_strand_id
1 'polypeptide(L)'
;MDLQLWLRKRGGWAHRSDAIEAGWTRYRLEQALRSALIMVTARQWLHLPGIDDDLRAAMSASGRVTCVSAARMLGLWIPHPPDRLHLAVHPHGGRDMSRFVAHRNLGPVRALPRSPLDAIENVLARVATCQPHLEALAIWESAINKRLVTVAHLQAVDWTTHAARALASEAGGASDSGLETLVVHRLARLGVHAVQQVPLLGHDVDLLIGQRLVIQLDGFAYHQAAQRRADIAHDRRLRLAGYTVLRFDYIEVMDRWPLVERQILAAVAQNLHLA
;
A
#
# COMPACT_ATOMS: atom_id res chain seq x y z
N MET A 1 21.89 -25.28 13.53
CA MET A 1 20.92 -24.35 12.93
C MET A 1 21.32 -24.13 11.48
N ASP A 2 20.38 -24.18 10.55
CA ASP A 2 20.62 -23.93 9.12
C ASP A 2 20.58 -22.42 8.85
N LEU A 3 21.62 -21.88 8.18
CA LEU A 3 21.76 -20.45 7.90
C LEU A 3 20.71 -19.95 6.91
N GLN A 4 20.40 -20.71 5.87
CA GLN A 4 19.37 -20.33 4.91
C GLN A 4 17.98 -20.29 5.55
N LEU A 5 17.67 -21.28 6.40
CA LEU A 5 16.40 -21.29 7.15
C LEU A 5 16.31 -20.10 8.12
N TRP A 6 17.43 -19.76 8.78
CA TRP A 6 17.49 -18.58 9.66
C TRP A 6 17.24 -17.29 8.89
N LEU A 7 17.85 -17.13 7.69
CA LEU A 7 17.62 -15.98 6.82
C LEU A 7 16.17 -15.95 6.29
N ARG A 8 15.60 -17.10 5.87
CA ARG A 8 14.20 -17.17 5.40
C ARG A 8 13.22 -16.65 6.44
N LYS A 9 13.39 -17.03 7.71
CA LYS A 9 12.56 -16.55 8.83
C LYS A 9 12.67 -15.03 9.06
N ARG A 10 13.69 -14.37 8.51
CA ARG A 10 13.95 -12.94 8.61
C ARG A 10 13.66 -12.17 7.31
N GLY A 11 12.92 -12.76 6.39
CA GLY A 11 12.64 -12.15 5.09
C GLY A 11 13.75 -12.31 4.05
N GLY A 12 14.65 -13.27 4.26
CA GLY A 12 15.70 -13.63 3.29
C GLY A 12 17.00 -12.83 3.39
N TRP A 13 17.14 -11.93 4.37
CA TRP A 13 18.32 -11.09 4.58
C TRP A 13 18.65 -10.86 6.05
N ALA A 14 19.88 -10.44 6.34
CA ALA A 14 20.30 -9.96 7.65
C ALA A 14 21.55 -9.09 7.52
N HIS A 15 21.75 -8.16 8.44
CA HIS A 15 23.03 -7.51 8.59
C HIS A 15 24.05 -8.51 9.17
N ARG A 16 25.29 -8.43 8.73
CA ARG A 16 26.36 -9.35 9.18
C ARG A 16 26.54 -9.36 10.70
N SER A 17 26.38 -8.20 11.35
CA SER A 17 26.43 -8.10 12.81
C SER A 17 25.33 -8.91 13.48
N ASP A 18 24.09 -8.90 12.93
CA ASP A 18 22.99 -9.67 13.50
C ASP A 18 23.23 -11.18 13.39
N ALA A 19 23.89 -11.61 12.30
CA ALA A 19 24.29 -13.00 12.16
C ALA A 19 25.34 -13.40 13.22
N ILE A 20 26.34 -12.54 13.46
CA ILE A 20 27.35 -12.78 14.49
C ILE A 20 26.71 -12.79 15.89
N GLU A 21 25.83 -11.84 16.20
CA GLU A 21 25.09 -11.78 17.47
C GLU A 21 24.17 -13.01 17.67
N ALA A 22 23.66 -13.60 16.57
CA ALA A 22 22.91 -14.84 16.59
C ALA A 22 23.79 -16.11 16.72
N GLY A 23 25.10 -15.96 16.86
CA GLY A 23 26.05 -17.07 17.10
C GLY A 23 26.67 -17.67 15.83
N TRP A 24 26.47 -17.04 14.67
CA TRP A 24 27.14 -17.48 13.44
C TRP A 24 28.62 -17.05 13.45
N THR A 25 29.53 -17.99 13.29
CA THR A 25 30.97 -17.66 13.21
C THR A 25 31.33 -17.10 11.83
N ARG A 26 32.34 -16.22 11.79
CA ARG A 26 32.87 -15.69 10.53
C ARG A 26 33.22 -16.81 9.55
N TYR A 27 33.83 -17.88 10.03
CA TYR A 27 34.19 -19.04 9.22
C TYR A 27 32.97 -19.68 8.51
N ARG A 28 31.88 -19.91 9.26
CA ARG A 28 30.63 -20.48 8.69
C ARG A 28 29.99 -19.56 7.66
N LEU A 29 30.00 -18.25 7.92
CA LEU A 29 29.48 -17.28 6.95
C LEU A 29 30.30 -17.26 5.67
N GLU A 30 31.64 -17.27 5.77
CA GLU A 30 32.53 -17.33 4.60
C GLU A 30 32.40 -18.65 3.83
N GLN A 31 32.25 -19.75 4.52
CA GLN A 31 31.98 -21.05 3.87
C GLN A 31 30.66 -21.01 3.08
N ALA A 32 29.57 -20.48 3.67
CA ALA A 32 28.30 -20.33 3.00
C ALA A 32 28.35 -19.39 1.79
N LEU A 33 29.16 -18.33 1.84
CA LEU A 33 29.39 -17.42 0.73
C LEU A 33 30.17 -18.12 -0.41
N ARG A 34 31.23 -18.88 -0.08
CA ARG A 34 32.02 -19.64 -1.08
C ARG A 34 31.19 -20.71 -1.79
N SER A 35 30.27 -21.33 -1.10
CA SER A 35 29.37 -22.35 -1.67
C SER A 35 28.11 -21.77 -2.33
N ALA A 36 28.02 -20.44 -2.47
CA ALA A 36 26.89 -19.70 -3.02
C ALA A 36 25.52 -20.01 -2.37
N LEU A 37 25.54 -20.56 -1.15
CA LEU A 37 24.32 -20.75 -0.36
C LEU A 37 23.68 -19.44 0.07
N ILE A 38 24.51 -18.40 0.25
CA ILE A 38 24.10 -17.04 0.52
C ILE A 38 24.96 -16.08 -0.32
N MET A 39 24.50 -14.86 -0.44
CA MET A 39 25.19 -13.75 -1.11
C MET A 39 25.49 -12.63 -0.13
N VAL A 40 26.36 -11.70 -0.52
CA VAL A 40 26.65 -10.49 0.27
C VAL A 40 26.57 -9.24 -0.59
N THR A 41 25.88 -8.21 -0.08
CA THR A 41 25.83 -6.88 -0.70
C THR A 41 26.46 -5.86 0.23
N ALA A 42 27.21 -4.91 -0.34
CA ALA A 42 27.91 -3.83 0.38
C ALA A 42 28.75 -4.33 1.57
N ARG A 43 29.31 -5.54 1.49
CA ARG A 43 30.15 -6.24 2.51
C ARG A 43 29.44 -6.56 3.83
N GLN A 44 28.27 -6.01 4.08
CA GLN A 44 27.59 -6.09 5.39
C GLN A 44 26.21 -6.74 5.34
N TRP A 45 25.60 -6.88 4.17
CA TRP A 45 24.27 -7.46 4.02
C TRP A 45 24.36 -8.87 3.48
N LEU A 46 24.07 -9.85 4.32
CA LEU A 46 23.93 -11.25 3.95
C LEU A 46 22.50 -11.49 3.46
N HIS A 47 22.35 -12.21 2.34
CA HIS A 47 21.02 -12.51 1.83
C HIS A 47 21.00 -13.82 1.04
N LEU A 48 19.80 -14.36 0.87
CA LEU A 48 19.57 -15.52 0.00
C LEU A 48 19.74 -15.13 -1.48
N PRO A 49 20.11 -16.06 -2.35
CA PRO A 49 19.95 -15.90 -3.79
C PRO A 49 18.48 -15.58 -4.13
N GLY A 50 18.24 -14.63 -5.07
CA GLY A 50 16.90 -14.25 -5.48
C GLY A 50 16.16 -13.31 -4.53
N ILE A 51 16.86 -12.65 -3.59
CA ILE A 51 16.26 -11.56 -2.83
C ILE A 51 15.72 -10.47 -3.78
N ASP A 52 14.69 -9.78 -3.35
CA ASP A 52 14.09 -8.66 -4.08
C ASP A 52 15.16 -7.63 -4.49
N ASP A 53 15.13 -7.24 -5.78
CA ASP A 53 16.13 -6.34 -6.37
C ASP A 53 16.12 -4.94 -5.75
N ASP A 54 14.97 -4.45 -5.29
CA ASP A 54 14.84 -3.17 -4.61
C ASP A 54 15.54 -3.17 -3.25
N LEU A 55 15.43 -4.28 -2.48
CA LEU A 55 16.18 -4.44 -1.24
C LEU A 55 17.69 -4.47 -1.51
N ARG A 56 18.12 -5.20 -2.54
CA ARG A 56 19.53 -5.28 -2.91
C ARG A 56 20.07 -3.92 -3.36
N ALA A 57 19.28 -3.17 -4.12
CA ALA A 57 19.63 -1.81 -4.54
C ALA A 57 19.74 -0.86 -3.34
N ALA A 58 18.79 -0.92 -2.39
CA ALA A 58 18.83 -0.14 -1.15
C ALA A 58 20.08 -0.45 -0.31
N MET A 59 20.40 -1.73 -0.13
CA MET A 59 21.63 -2.17 0.56
C MET A 59 22.90 -1.62 -0.11
N SER A 60 22.96 -1.67 -1.45
CA SER A 60 24.11 -1.16 -2.23
C SER A 60 24.25 0.35 -2.12
N ALA A 61 23.14 1.07 -2.08
CA ALA A 61 23.09 2.53 -1.96
C ALA A 61 23.25 3.04 -0.53
N SER A 62 23.40 2.14 0.46
CA SER A 62 23.39 2.48 1.89
C SER A 62 22.13 3.26 2.30
N GLY A 63 21.00 2.94 1.66
CA GLY A 63 19.69 3.49 1.91
C GLY A 63 18.72 2.44 2.47
N ARG A 64 17.46 2.85 2.61
CA ARG A 64 16.33 1.96 2.95
C ARG A 64 15.22 2.18 1.95
N VAL A 65 14.59 1.09 1.50
CA VAL A 65 13.36 1.20 0.70
C VAL A 65 12.29 1.91 1.53
N THR A 66 11.63 2.90 0.95
CA THR A 66 10.66 3.77 1.64
C THR A 66 9.55 4.23 0.71
N CYS A 67 8.62 5.05 1.21
CA CYS A 67 7.54 5.67 0.42
C CYS A 67 6.73 4.60 -0.35
N VAL A 68 6.29 4.88 -1.56
CA VAL A 68 5.48 3.96 -2.40
C VAL A 68 6.19 2.66 -2.75
N SER A 69 7.52 2.65 -2.86
CA SER A 69 8.28 1.41 -3.08
C SER A 69 8.18 0.47 -1.88
N ALA A 70 8.32 1.00 -0.66
CA ALA A 70 8.11 0.21 0.56
C ALA A 70 6.63 -0.17 0.73
N ALA A 71 5.69 0.73 0.43
CA ALA A 71 4.26 0.43 0.44
C ALA A 71 3.93 -0.79 -0.44
N ARG A 72 4.48 -0.83 -1.67
CA ARG A 72 4.36 -1.98 -2.57
C ARG A 72 4.92 -3.27 -1.96
N MET A 73 6.12 -3.22 -1.39
CA MET A 73 6.75 -4.39 -0.77
C MET A 73 6.00 -4.91 0.45
N LEU A 74 5.36 -4.02 1.21
CA LEU A 74 4.50 -4.35 2.33
C LEU A 74 3.11 -4.85 1.88
N GLY A 75 2.88 -4.90 0.57
CA GLY A 75 1.62 -5.32 -0.04
C GLY A 75 0.49 -4.33 0.20
N LEU A 76 0.79 -3.07 0.47
CA LEU A 76 -0.22 -2.02 0.54
C LEU A 76 -0.80 -1.77 -0.84
N TRP A 77 -2.04 -1.33 -0.87
CA TRP A 77 -2.62 -0.83 -2.10
C TRP A 77 -1.87 0.44 -2.53
N ILE A 78 -1.48 0.51 -3.79
CA ILE A 78 -0.86 1.69 -4.40
C ILE A 78 -1.55 1.96 -5.74
N PRO A 79 -1.80 3.25 -6.08
CA PRO A 79 -2.52 3.59 -7.32
C PRO A 79 -1.73 3.21 -8.57
N HIS A 80 -0.44 3.48 -8.57
CA HIS A 80 0.46 3.13 -9.67
C HIS A 80 1.78 2.59 -9.13
N PRO A 81 2.35 1.54 -9.76
CA PRO A 81 3.70 1.11 -9.41
C PRO A 81 4.69 2.27 -9.67
N PRO A 82 5.66 2.48 -8.76
CA PRO A 82 6.62 3.56 -8.95
C PRO A 82 7.58 3.26 -10.11
N ASP A 83 7.82 4.25 -10.98
CA ASP A 83 8.77 4.16 -12.10
C ASP A 83 10.22 4.05 -11.63
N ARG A 84 10.52 4.59 -10.45
CA ARG A 84 11.85 4.56 -9.83
C ARG A 84 11.74 4.15 -8.38
N LEU A 85 12.76 3.46 -7.91
CA LEU A 85 12.86 3.05 -6.50
C LEU A 85 13.01 4.25 -5.56
N HIS A 86 12.15 4.33 -4.56
CA HIS A 86 12.16 5.35 -3.51
C HIS A 86 13.04 4.90 -2.34
N LEU A 87 14.09 5.65 -2.05
CA LEU A 87 15.04 5.36 -0.98
C LEU A 87 15.09 6.48 0.05
N ALA A 88 15.00 6.10 1.32
CA ALA A 88 15.42 6.95 2.43
C ALA A 88 16.94 6.88 2.55
N VAL A 89 17.60 8.02 2.44
CA VAL A 89 19.05 8.14 2.53
C VAL A 89 19.45 9.20 3.56
N HIS A 90 20.68 9.08 4.09
CA HIS A 90 21.18 10.10 5.02
C HIS A 90 21.19 11.49 4.35
N PRO A 91 20.85 12.60 5.05
CA PRO A 91 20.81 13.94 4.47
C PRO A 91 22.07 14.33 3.70
N HIS A 92 23.23 13.95 4.21
CA HIS A 92 24.55 14.19 3.60
C HIS A 92 25.14 12.94 2.92
N GLY A 93 24.38 11.84 2.85
CA GLY A 93 24.79 10.58 2.26
C GLY A 93 24.32 10.45 0.82
N GLY A 94 24.96 9.51 0.14
CA GLY A 94 24.56 9.08 -1.18
C GLY A 94 25.46 9.60 -2.28
N ARG A 95 26.08 8.64 -2.94
CA ARG A 95 26.73 8.81 -4.25
C ARG A 95 25.63 9.09 -5.28
N ASP A 96 25.88 8.93 -6.53
CA ASP A 96 24.90 9.14 -7.57
C ASP A 96 23.52 8.50 -7.25
N MET A 97 22.52 9.35 -6.99
CA MET A 97 21.13 8.99 -6.67
C MET A 97 20.18 9.22 -7.87
N SER A 98 20.72 9.53 -9.05
CA SER A 98 19.91 9.87 -10.25
C SER A 98 18.93 8.77 -10.65
N ARG A 99 19.25 7.50 -10.33
CA ARG A 99 18.42 6.32 -10.62
C ARG A 99 17.29 6.11 -9.60
N PHE A 100 17.27 6.88 -8.50
CA PHE A 100 16.35 6.72 -7.38
C PHE A 100 15.56 8.00 -7.12
N VAL A 101 14.44 7.87 -6.43
CA VAL A 101 13.78 9.00 -5.77
C VAL A 101 14.31 9.04 -4.33
N ALA A 102 15.24 9.97 -4.07
CA ALA A 102 15.92 10.05 -2.78
C ALA A 102 15.16 10.92 -1.77
N HIS A 103 14.73 10.32 -0.67
CA HIS A 103 14.13 11.01 0.47
C HIS A 103 15.21 11.28 1.52
N ARG A 104 15.54 12.55 1.74
CA ARG A 104 16.62 13.01 2.64
C ARG A 104 16.13 13.56 3.97
N ASN A 105 14.82 13.78 4.10
CA ASN A 105 14.19 14.22 5.34
C ASN A 105 14.19 13.11 6.39
N LEU A 106 14.30 13.51 7.66
CA LEU A 106 14.08 12.59 8.77
C LEU A 106 12.58 12.25 8.85
N GLY A 107 12.29 11.01 9.17
CA GLY A 107 10.91 10.59 9.44
C GLY A 107 10.50 10.89 10.89
N PRO A 108 9.21 10.66 11.24
CA PRO A 108 8.69 10.89 12.57
C PRO A 108 9.28 9.94 13.64
N VAL A 109 9.77 8.78 13.20
CA VAL A 109 10.39 7.80 14.09
C VAL A 109 11.83 7.50 13.68
N ARG A 110 12.61 7.03 14.65
CA ARG A 110 13.99 6.60 14.37
C ARG A 110 13.98 5.44 13.37
N ALA A 111 14.82 5.55 12.36
CA ALA A 111 15.00 4.48 11.40
C ALA A 111 15.43 3.18 12.08
N LEU A 112 14.86 2.06 11.62
CA LEU A 112 15.21 0.73 12.12
C LEU A 112 16.71 0.48 11.89
N PRO A 113 17.47 0.15 12.93
CA PRO A 113 18.89 -0.16 12.77
C PRO A 113 19.03 -1.42 11.93
N ARG A 114 20.06 -1.45 11.10
CA ARG A 114 20.40 -2.64 10.30
C ARG A 114 19.20 -3.21 9.51
N SER A 115 18.37 -2.32 8.94
CA SER A 115 17.25 -2.67 8.07
C SER A 115 17.39 -1.98 6.71
N PRO A 116 17.22 -2.70 5.59
CA PRO A 116 17.15 -2.11 4.27
C PRO A 116 15.73 -1.62 3.94
N LEU A 117 14.78 -1.81 4.83
CA LEU A 117 13.41 -1.33 4.76
C LEU A 117 13.17 -0.31 5.88
N ASP A 118 12.45 0.75 5.58
CA ASP A 118 12.13 1.79 6.54
C ASP A 118 10.98 1.37 7.49
N ALA A 119 10.87 2.05 8.64
CA ALA A 119 9.73 1.86 9.54
C ALA A 119 8.43 2.33 8.85
N ILE A 120 7.32 1.70 9.16
CA ILE A 120 6.03 1.99 8.51
C ILE A 120 5.63 3.46 8.68
N GLU A 121 5.87 4.06 9.82
CA GLU A 121 5.59 5.47 10.09
C GLU A 121 6.39 6.39 9.15
N ASN A 122 7.67 6.06 8.93
CA ASN A 122 8.52 6.81 8.01
C ASN A 122 8.08 6.62 6.56
N VAL A 123 7.63 5.41 6.20
CA VAL A 123 7.05 5.12 4.88
C VAL A 123 5.83 5.98 4.64
N LEU A 124 4.88 5.98 5.58
CA LEU A 124 3.64 6.75 5.49
C LEU A 124 3.89 8.27 5.48
N ALA A 125 4.82 8.77 6.30
CA ALA A 125 5.21 10.18 6.29
C ALA A 125 5.73 10.65 4.92
N ARG A 126 6.51 9.80 4.23
CA ARG A 126 7.03 10.12 2.91
C ARG A 126 5.98 9.96 1.81
N VAL A 127 5.09 9.00 1.93
CA VAL A 127 3.90 8.88 1.07
C VAL A 127 3.07 10.16 1.15
N ALA A 128 2.81 10.68 2.35
CA ALA A 128 2.04 11.89 2.58
C ALA A 128 2.58 13.15 1.86
N THR A 129 3.88 13.21 1.63
CA THR A 129 4.53 14.36 0.98
C THR A 129 4.92 14.11 -0.48
N CYS A 130 4.90 12.85 -0.91
CA CYS A 130 5.37 12.44 -2.23
C CYS A 130 4.23 12.11 -3.19
N GLN A 131 3.04 11.79 -2.67
CA GLN A 131 1.87 11.42 -3.46
C GLN A 131 0.79 12.50 -3.38
N PRO A 132 -0.09 12.61 -4.38
CA PRO A 132 -1.31 13.38 -4.26
C PRO A 132 -2.13 12.96 -3.03
N HIS A 133 -2.82 13.91 -2.40
CA HIS A 133 -3.48 13.69 -1.10
C HIS A 133 -4.39 12.45 -1.05
N LEU A 134 -5.27 12.29 -2.04
CA LEU A 134 -6.21 11.15 -2.08
C LEU A 134 -5.51 9.81 -2.28
N GLU A 135 -4.43 9.77 -3.06
CA GLU A 135 -3.63 8.57 -3.26
C GLU A 135 -2.86 8.20 -1.99
N ALA A 136 -2.31 9.21 -1.32
CA ALA A 136 -1.66 9.04 -0.03
C ALA A 136 -2.66 8.50 1.02
N LEU A 137 -3.87 9.06 1.07
CA LEU A 137 -4.94 8.61 1.97
C LEU A 137 -5.28 7.13 1.73
N ALA A 138 -5.46 6.74 0.47
CA ALA A 138 -5.76 5.36 0.11
C ALA A 138 -4.64 4.38 0.54
N ILE A 139 -3.37 4.79 0.46
CA ILE A 139 -2.24 4.01 0.96
C ILE A 139 -2.28 3.89 2.50
N TRP A 140 -2.61 4.98 3.20
CA TRP A 140 -2.75 4.99 4.66
C TRP A 140 -3.90 4.09 5.13
N GLU A 141 -5.07 4.17 4.50
CA GLU A 141 -6.21 3.27 4.74
C GLU A 141 -5.82 1.80 4.52
N SER A 142 -5.10 1.52 3.44
CA SER A 142 -4.59 0.18 3.16
C SER A 142 -3.65 -0.33 4.27
N ALA A 143 -2.85 0.54 4.88
CA ALA A 143 -1.99 0.16 6.00
C ALA A 143 -2.78 -0.21 7.26
N ILE A 144 -3.90 0.48 7.51
CA ILE A 144 -4.84 0.16 8.60
C ILE A 144 -5.51 -1.20 8.32
N ASN A 145 -6.06 -1.39 7.13
CA ASN A 145 -6.78 -2.61 6.74
C ASN A 145 -5.87 -3.85 6.79
N LYS A 146 -4.60 -3.69 6.42
CA LYS A 146 -3.58 -4.75 6.55
C LYS A 146 -3.04 -4.90 7.97
N ARG A 147 -3.55 -4.15 8.92
CA ARG A 147 -3.15 -4.19 10.34
C ARG A 147 -1.66 -3.93 10.57
N LEU A 148 -1.01 -3.20 9.68
CA LEU A 148 0.35 -2.73 9.88
C LEU A 148 0.41 -1.57 10.86
N VAL A 149 -0.66 -0.79 10.93
CA VAL A 149 -0.89 0.30 11.89
C VAL A 149 -2.34 0.27 12.33
N THR A 150 -2.65 0.96 13.44
CA THR A 150 -4.02 1.22 13.88
C THR A 150 -4.31 2.72 13.80
N VAL A 151 -5.58 3.11 13.74
CA VAL A 151 -5.99 4.52 13.79
C VAL A 151 -5.41 5.21 15.04
N ALA A 152 -5.53 4.57 16.20
CA ALA A 152 -4.98 5.10 17.46
C ALA A 152 -3.45 5.28 17.39
N HIS A 153 -2.73 4.36 16.75
CA HIS A 153 -1.28 4.50 16.54
C HIS A 153 -0.97 5.70 15.65
N LEU A 154 -1.68 5.86 14.51
CA LEU A 154 -1.49 7.00 13.61
C LEU A 154 -1.74 8.35 14.30
N GLN A 155 -2.76 8.42 15.18
CA GLN A 155 -3.07 9.62 15.95
C GLN A 155 -2.04 9.93 17.04
N ALA A 156 -1.32 8.93 17.54
CA ALA A 156 -0.30 9.07 18.58
C ALA A 156 1.09 9.45 18.05
N VAL A 157 1.35 9.29 16.75
CA VAL A 157 2.65 9.65 16.14
C VAL A 157 2.78 11.17 16.01
N ASP A 158 3.94 11.70 16.42
CA ASP A 158 4.27 13.11 16.21
C ASP A 158 4.72 13.36 14.74
N TRP A 159 3.73 13.58 13.87
CA TRP A 159 3.97 13.79 12.45
C TRP A 159 4.63 15.14 12.17
N THR A 160 5.76 15.11 11.53
CA THR A 160 6.60 16.31 11.27
C THR A 160 6.04 17.23 10.18
N THR A 161 5.14 16.75 9.30
CA THR A 161 4.59 17.52 8.18
C THR A 161 3.10 17.76 8.34
N HIS A 162 2.60 18.88 7.78
CA HIS A 162 1.16 19.18 7.75
C HIS A 162 0.38 18.09 7.00
N ALA A 163 0.90 17.63 5.84
CA ALA A 163 0.24 16.59 5.04
C ALA A 163 0.05 15.29 5.83
N ALA A 164 1.09 14.84 6.57
CA ALA A 164 0.98 13.63 7.38
C ALA A 164 0.01 13.79 8.56
N ARG A 165 -0.04 14.98 9.21
CA ARG A 165 -1.03 15.27 10.27
C ARG A 165 -2.46 15.26 9.74
N ALA A 166 -2.68 15.85 8.55
CA ALA A 166 -3.99 15.83 7.91
C ALA A 166 -4.44 14.39 7.64
N LEU A 167 -3.59 13.57 7.02
CA LEU A 167 -3.90 12.17 6.75
C LEU A 167 -4.15 11.36 8.02
N ALA A 168 -3.38 11.59 9.08
CA ALA A 168 -3.57 10.90 10.37
C ALA A 168 -4.94 11.22 11.02
N SER A 169 -5.49 12.41 10.78
CA SER A 169 -6.82 12.78 11.27
C SER A 169 -7.95 12.29 10.36
N GLU A 170 -7.68 12.04 9.09
CA GLU A 170 -8.65 11.66 8.07
C GLU A 170 -8.77 10.14 7.92
N ALA A 171 -7.65 9.41 8.02
CA ALA A 171 -7.62 7.96 7.86
C ALA A 171 -8.36 7.26 9.01
N GLY A 172 -9.44 6.56 8.69
CA GLY A 172 -10.35 5.93 9.64
C GLY A 172 -10.48 4.41 9.51
N GLY A 173 -9.92 3.81 8.45
CA GLY A 173 -10.05 2.37 8.16
C GLY A 173 -11.47 1.95 7.75
N ALA A 174 -12.27 2.90 7.24
CA ALA A 174 -13.65 2.64 6.86
C ALA A 174 -13.79 1.93 5.48
N SER A 175 -12.77 2.03 4.64
CA SER A 175 -12.75 1.42 3.30
C SER A 175 -12.06 0.07 3.32
N ASP A 176 -12.64 -0.93 2.69
CA ASP A 176 -12.00 -2.23 2.50
C ASP A 176 -10.89 -2.17 1.44
N SER A 177 -10.95 -1.22 0.52
CA SER A 177 -9.92 -1.02 -0.50
C SER A 177 -9.57 0.45 -0.71
N GLY A 178 -8.31 0.70 -1.15
CA GLY A 178 -7.89 2.06 -1.53
C GLY A 178 -8.66 2.62 -2.73
N LEU A 179 -9.24 1.77 -3.58
CA LEU A 179 -10.08 2.17 -4.69
C LEU A 179 -11.40 2.80 -4.20
N GLU A 180 -12.03 2.19 -3.20
CA GLU A 180 -13.22 2.71 -2.54
C GLU A 180 -12.94 4.08 -1.90
N THR A 181 -11.84 4.20 -1.17
CA THR A 181 -11.39 5.48 -0.59
C THR A 181 -11.35 6.57 -1.64
N LEU A 182 -10.69 6.30 -2.78
CA LEU A 182 -10.59 7.28 -3.87
C LEU A 182 -11.95 7.70 -4.40
N VAL A 183 -12.84 6.74 -4.66
CA VAL A 183 -14.17 7.02 -5.25
C VAL A 183 -15.02 7.84 -4.28
N VAL A 184 -15.07 7.45 -3.00
CA VAL A 184 -15.85 8.19 -1.97
C VAL A 184 -15.39 9.64 -1.87
N HIS A 185 -14.09 9.88 -1.76
CA HIS A 185 -13.57 11.24 -1.64
C HIS A 185 -13.77 12.08 -2.91
N ARG A 186 -13.64 11.45 -4.10
CA ARG A 186 -13.94 12.14 -5.36
C ARG A 186 -15.41 12.53 -5.47
N LEU A 187 -16.33 11.63 -5.08
CA LEU A 187 -17.76 11.90 -5.07
C LEU A 187 -18.14 12.96 -4.02
N ALA A 188 -17.56 12.92 -2.83
CA ALA A 188 -17.81 13.91 -1.78
C ALA A 188 -17.46 15.33 -2.23
N ARG A 189 -16.39 15.51 -3.02
CA ARG A 189 -16.03 16.82 -3.62
C ARG A 189 -17.06 17.35 -4.61
N LEU A 190 -17.92 16.48 -5.16
CA LEU A 190 -19.03 16.82 -6.05
C LEU A 190 -20.35 16.96 -5.29
N GLY A 191 -20.33 16.88 -3.95
CA GLY A 191 -21.53 16.92 -3.11
C GLY A 191 -22.34 15.63 -3.12
N VAL A 192 -21.78 14.53 -3.65
CA VAL A 192 -22.42 13.21 -3.66
C VAL A 192 -21.90 12.39 -2.48
N HIS A 193 -22.79 12.08 -1.53
CA HIS A 193 -22.46 11.27 -0.36
C HIS A 193 -22.71 9.79 -0.64
N ALA A 194 -21.70 8.96 -0.48
CA ALA A 194 -21.77 7.52 -0.60
C ALA A 194 -21.45 6.87 0.75
N VAL A 195 -22.22 5.86 1.13
CA VAL A 195 -21.97 5.02 2.31
C VAL A 195 -21.25 3.76 1.85
N GLN A 196 -20.16 3.42 2.54
CA GLN A 196 -19.32 2.27 2.21
C GLN A 196 -19.81 1.00 2.91
N GLN A 197 -19.52 -0.15 2.30
CA GLN A 197 -19.70 -1.49 2.89
C GLN A 197 -21.09 -1.71 3.48
N VAL A 198 -22.13 -1.45 2.66
CA VAL A 198 -23.54 -1.57 3.09
C VAL A 198 -24.03 -2.99 2.87
N PRO A 199 -24.53 -3.71 3.91
CA PRO A 199 -25.05 -5.05 3.77
C PRO A 199 -26.40 -5.03 3.03
N LEU A 200 -26.45 -5.57 1.82
CA LEU A 200 -27.65 -5.69 1.00
C LEU A 200 -27.80 -7.12 0.48
N LEU A 201 -28.98 -7.73 0.73
CA LEU A 201 -29.33 -9.07 0.25
C LEU A 201 -28.29 -10.17 0.56
N GLY A 202 -27.66 -10.06 1.74
CA GLY A 202 -26.71 -11.07 2.26
C GLY A 202 -25.25 -10.90 1.82
N HIS A 203 -24.93 -9.82 1.13
CA HIS A 203 -23.54 -9.42 0.80
C HIS A 203 -23.38 -7.92 0.96
N ASP A 204 -22.18 -7.49 1.30
CA ASP A 204 -21.85 -6.08 1.35
C ASP A 204 -21.68 -5.54 -0.08
N VAL A 205 -22.18 -4.33 -0.33
CA VAL A 205 -21.92 -3.57 -1.55
C VAL A 205 -20.87 -2.51 -1.24
N ASP A 206 -19.98 -2.23 -2.20
CA ASP A 206 -18.85 -1.34 -1.95
C ASP A 206 -19.32 0.07 -1.58
N LEU A 207 -20.27 0.64 -2.34
CA LEU A 207 -20.84 1.95 -2.06
C LEU A 207 -22.36 1.99 -2.33
N LEU A 208 -23.09 2.72 -1.48
CA LEU A 208 -24.49 3.05 -1.67
C LEU A 208 -24.66 4.58 -1.67
N ILE A 209 -25.26 5.12 -2.72
CA ILE A 209 -25.61 6.53 -2.84
C ILE A 209 -27.13 6.64 -2.67
N GLY A 210 -27.56 7.46 -1.70
CA GLY A 210 -28.97 7.57 -1.33
C GLY A 210 -29.52 6.22 -0.84
N GLN A 211 -30.65 5.80 -1.39
CA GLN A 211 -31.34 4.59 -0.95
C GLN A 211 -31.23 3.44 -1.96
N ARG A 212 -30.93 3.71 -3.23
CA ARG A 212 -31.07 2.72 -4.32
C ARG A 212 -29.94 2.68 -5.35
N LEU A 213 -28.98 3.60 -5.36
CA LEU A 213 -27.88 3.57 -6.32
C LEU A 213 -26.66 2.88 -5.70
N VAL A 214 -26.42 1.67 -6.14
CA VAL A 214 -25.26 0.84 -5.74
C VAL A 214 -24.12 1.05 -6.72
N ILE A 215 -22.92 1.27 -6.20
CA ILE A 215 -21.68 1.29 -6.96
C ILE A 215 -20.85 0.09 -6.52
N GLN A 216 -20.41 -0.72 -7.47
CA GLN A 216 -19.49 -1.83 -7.27
C GLN A 216 -18.14 -1.51 -7.93
N LEU A 217 -17.06 -1.85 -7.27
CA LEU A 217 -15.70 -1.50 -7.68
C LEU A 217 -14.84 -2.76 -7.80
N ASP A 218 -14.50 -3.15 -9.03
CA ASP A 218 -13.67 -4.32 -9.27
C ASP A 218 -12.20 -3.94 -9.16
N GLY A 219 -11.50 -4.51 -8.16
CA GLY A 219 -10.05 -4.34 -7.97
C GLY A 219 -9.23 -5.01 -9.07
N PHE A 220 -7.94 -4.68 -9.14
CA PHE A 220 -7.00 -5.22 -10.13
C PHE A 220 -6.69 -6.73 -9.96
N ALA A 221 -7.09 -7.35 -8.85
CA ALA A 221 -6.82 -8.76 -8.60
C ALA A 221 -7.68 -9.65 -9.50
N TYR A 222 -7.01 -10.60 -10.17
CA TYR A 222 -7.64 -11.64 -10.97
C TYR A 222 -8.68 -12.40 -10.13
N HIS A 223 -9.95 -12.07 -10.34
CA HIS A 223 -11.03 -12.82 -9.71
C HIS A 223 -11.10 -14.21 -10.32
N GLN A 224 -11.08 -15.22 -9.47
CA GLN A 224 -11.37 -16.58 -9.89
C GLN A 224 -12.79 -16.60 -10.52
N ALA A 225 -12.96 -17.40 -11.58
CA ALA A 225 -14.23 -17.45 -12.33
C ALA A 225 -15.48 -17.76 -11.46
N ALA A 226 -15.29 -18.39 -10.31
CA ALA A 226 -16.34 -18.65 -9.32
C ALA A 226 -16.81 -17.36 -8.62
N GLN A 227 -15.89 -16.49 -8.18
CA GLN A 227 -16.18 -15.21 -7.56
C GLN A 227 -17.00 -14.33 -8.51
N ARG A 228 -16.49 -14.16 -9.74
CA ARG A 228 -17.18 -13.35 -10.76
C ARG A 228 -18.63 -13.80 -11.03
N ARG A 229 -18.92 -15.12 -10.99
CA ARG A 229 -20.29 -15.63 -11.14
C ARG A 229 -21.18 -15.26 -9.95
N ALA A 230 -20.63 -15.31 -8.72
CA ALA A 230 -21.34 -14.91 -7.51
C ALA A 230 -21.68 -13.41 -7.54
N ASP A 231 -20.74 -12.57 -7.95
CA ASP A 231 -20.92 -11.11 -8.06
C ASP A 231 -22.01 -10.76 -9.08
N ILE A 232 -21.97 -11.36 -10.28
CA ILE A 232 -23.01 -11.19 -11.30
C ILE A 232 -24.40 -11.65 -10.79
N ALA A 233 -24.45 -12.74 -10.03
CA ALA A 233 -25.70 -13.22 -9.46
C ALA A 233 -26.22 -12.27 -8.37
N HIS A 234 -25.35 -11.66 -7.57
CA HIS A 234 -25.71 -10.65 -6.58
C HIS A 234 -26.23 -9.37 -7.26
N ASP A 235 -25.54 -8.84 -8.26
CA ASP A 235 -26.00 -7.67 -9.03
C ASP A 235 -27.40 -7.88 -9.62
N ARG A 236 -27.68 -9.10 -10.13
CA ARG A 236 -29.02 -9.43 -10.66
C ARG A 236 -30.07 -9.39 -9.56
N ARG A 237 -29.78 -9.92 -8.36
CA ARG A 237 -30.72 -9.85 -7.22
C ARG A 237 -30.98 -8.42 -6.79
N LEU A 238 -29.93 -7.58 -6.72
CA LEU A 238 -30.07 -6.15 -6.41
C LEU A 238 -30.98 -5.45 -7.42
N ARG A 239 -30.79 -5.67 -8.74
CA ARG A 239 -31.62 -5.07 -9.78
C ARG A 239 -33.10 -5.53 -9.68
N LEU A 240 -33.35 -6.81 -9.40
CA LEU A 240 -34.70 -7.33 -9.18
C LEU A 240 -35.36 -6.76 -7.92
N ALA A 241 -34.58 -6.37 -6.92
CA ALA A 241 -35.04 -5.70 -5.70
C ALA A 241 -35.20 -4.16 -5.89
N GLY A 242 -35.01 -3.64 -7.10
CA GLY A 242 -35.23 -2.23 -7.43
C GLY A 242 -34.00 -1.33 -7.22
N TYR A 243 -32.83 -1.90 -7.03
CA TYR A 243 -31.60 -1.12 -7.00
C TYR A 243 -31.06 -0.84 -8.40
N THR A 244 -30.51 0.35 -8.60
CA THR A 244 -29.67 0.64 -9.78
C THR A 244 -28.24 0.26 -9.42
N VAL A 245 -27.62 -0.59 -10.23
CA VAL A 245 -26.24 -1.08 -9.98
C VAL A 245 -25.33 -0.62 -11.11
N LEU A 246 -24.35 0.21 -10.77
CA LEU A 246 -23.22 0.58 -11.63
C LEU A 246 -21.97 -0.16 -11.14
N ARG A 247 -21.21 -0.73 -12.08
CA ARG A 247 -19.98 -1.45 -11.78
C ARG A 247 -18.85 -0.85 -12.60
N PHE A 248 -17.76 -0.56 -11.93
CA PHE A 248 -16.56 0.03 -12.53
C PHE A 248 -15.33 -0.78 -12.18
N ASP A 249 -14.46 -0.98 -13.16
CA ASP A 249 -13.18 -1.62 -12.92
C ASP A 249 -12.09 -0.61 -12.50
N TYR A 250 -10.96 -1.17 -12.07
CA TYR A 250 -9.80 -0.39 -11.63
C TYR A 250 -9.33 0.63 -12.69
N ILE A 251 -9.27 0.23 -13.97
CA ILE A 251 -8.79 1.09 -15.06
C ILE A 251 -9.75 2.24 -15.28
N GLU A 252 -11.07 1.98 -15.23
CA GLU A 252 -12.07 3.03 -15.37
C GLU A 252 -11.95 4.07 -14.25
N VAL A 253 -11.79 3.63 -13.00
CA VAL A 253 -11.66 4.53 -11.86
C VAL A 253 -10.35 5.31 -11.89
N MET A 254 -9.22 4.66 -12.23
CA MET A 254 -7.90 5.29 -12.17
C MET A 254 -7.60 6.15 -13.38
N ASP A 255 -7.86 5.63 -14.58
CA ASP A 255 -7.40 6.25 -15.82
C ASP A 255 -8.51 6.99 -16.58
N ARG A 256 -9.79 6.69 -16.27
CA ARG A 256 -10.96 7.22 -16.99
C ARG A 256 -11.99 7.84 -16.06
N TRP A 257 -11.55 8.38 -14.91
CA TRP A 257 -12.43 8.97 -13.92
C TRP A 257 -13.51 9.92 -14.48
N PRO A 258 -13.25 10.81 -15.46
CA PRO A 258 -14.29 11.70 -16.00
C PRO A 258 -15.48 10.94 -16.66
N LEU A 259 -15.28 9.69 -17.09
CA LEU A 259 -16.34 8.85 -17.61
C LEU A 259 -17.18 8.25 -16.48
N VAL A 260 -16.51 7.72 -15.44
CA VAL A 260 -17.15 7.19 -14.23
C VAL A 260 -17.99 8.27 -13.55
N GLU A 261 -17.41 9.45 -13.34
CA GLU A 261 -18.07 10.61 -12.76
C GLU A 261 -19.34 10.99 -13.51
N ARG A 262 -19.27 11.12 -14.84
CA ARG A 262 -20.46 11.44 -15.67
C ARG A 262 -21.56 10.41 -15.53
N GLN A 263 -21.24 9.11 -15.48
CA GLN A 263 -22.23 8.06 -15.35
C GLN A 263 -22.93 8.09 -13.99
N ILE A 264 -22.14 8.28 -12.90
CA ILE A 264 -22.71 8.40 -11.55
C ILE A 264 -23.59 9.65 -11.44
N LEU A 265 -23.11 10.81 -11.90
CA LEU A 265 -23.87 12.06 -11.87
C LEU A 265 -25.14 11.97 -12.73
N ALA A 266 -25.09 11.31 -13.87
CA ALA A 266 -26.28 11.06 -14.71
C ALA A 266 -27.31 10.20 -13.98
N ALA A 267 -26.89 9.17 -13.25
CA ALA A 267 -27.78 8.34 -12.44
C ALA A 267 -28.41 9.15 -11.29
N VAL A 268 -27.62 10.00 -10.62
CA VAL A 268 -28.11 10.91 -9.58
C VAL A 268 -29.11 11.92 -10.14
N ALA A 269 -28.81 12.54 -11.30
CA ALA A 269 -29.71 13.50 -11.96
C ALA A 269 -31.04 12.88 -12.42
N GLN A 270 -31.06 11.58 -12.73
CA GLN A 270 -32.26 10.79 -13.03
C GLN A 270 -32.99 10.31 -11.77
N ASN A 271 -32.58 10.73 -10.58
CA ASN A 271 -33.12 10.31 -9.29
C ASN A 271 -33.06 8.79 -9.03
N LEU A 272 -32.15 8.06 -9.69
CA LEU A 272 -31.97 6.61 -9.52
C LEU A 272 -31.40 6.23 -8.14
N HIS A 273 -30.99 7.21 -7.34
CA HIS A 273 -30.52 7.06 -5.96
C HIS A 273 -31.66 7.19 -4.93
N LEU A 274 -32.84 7.60 -5.33
CA LEU A 274 -34.03 7.77 -4.47
C LEU A 274 -34.92 6.52 -4.48
N ALA A 275 -35.76 6.38 -3.42
CA ALA A 275 -36.73 5.29 -3.31
C ALA A 275 -37.97 5.53 -4.18
#